data_02203b9a2954950ba0a8e16452f3a721
#
_entry.id   02203b9a2954950ba0a8e16452f3a721
#
_cell.length_a   1.000
_cell.length_b   1.000
_cell.length_c   1.000
_cell.angle_alpha   90.00
_cell.angle_beta   90.00
_cell.angle_gamma   90.00
#
_symmetry.space_group_name_H-M   'P 1'
#
loop_
_entity.id
_entity.type
_entity.pdbx_description
1 polymer ?
#
loop_
_entity_poly.entity_id
_entity_poly.type
_entity_poly.pdbx_seq_one_letter_code
_entity_poly.pdbx_strand_id
1 'polypeptide(L)'
;MAEKNAAEVCQSLFDTSDLMHYLHMKTDPVLKNNISISQLKLLGCLFRHKGEGMRLKDIAFEMDITPGGMSQAVDVLVRLGLVERFSSEVDRRAVSIRLSDEGKAKRKKINDFFVGMTEDLIKDIPADDLEAFCRVTAAFRENLAAKKQLLLTQLREKNTKE
;
A
#
# COMPACT_ATOMS: atom_id res chain seq x y z
N MET A 1 28.07 -13.66 18.38
CA MET A 1 26.97 -13.37 17.43
C MET A 1 27.61 -12.65 16.26
N ALA A 2 27.56 -13.23 15.05
CA ALA A 2 28.09 -12.56 13.87
C ALA A 2 27.28 -11.27 13.66
N GLU A 3 27.96 -10.13 13.60
CA GLU A 3 27.33 -8.88 13.12
C GLU A 3 26.82 -9.13 11.71
N LYS A 4 25.51 -9.27 11.55
CA LYS A 4 24.93 -9.29 10.21
C LYS A 4 25.21 -7.94 9.59
N ASN A 5 26.01 -7.96 8.54
CA ASN A 5 26.38 -6.78 7.77
C ASN A 5 25.12 -6.16 7.15
N ALA A 6 25.01 -4.83 7.14
CA ALA A 6 23.93 -4.10 6.50
C ALA A 6 23.72 -4.51 5.03
N ALA A 7 24.77 -4.92 4.33
CA ALA A 7 24.70 -5.43 2.97
C ALA A 7 23.90 -6.74 2.86
N GLU A 8 24.07 -7.67 3.77
CA GLU A 8 23.33 -8.95 3.78
C GLU A 8 21.82 -8.70 4.06
N VAL A 9 21.52 -7.80 5.00
CA VAL A 9 20.13 -7.41 5.27
C VAL A 9 19.51 -6.73 4.05
N CYS A 10 20.24 -5.82 3.42
CA CYS A 10 19.78 -5.13 2.22
C CYS A 10 19.50 -6.11 1.08
N GLN A 11 20.42 -7.04 0.81
CA GLN A 11 20.26 -8.06 -0.23
C GLN A 11 19.03 -8.94 0.06
N SER A 12 18.89 -9.44 1.28
CA SER A 12 17.75 -10.28 1.68
C SER A 12 16.40 -9.57 1.51
N LEU A 13 16.34 -8.27 1.81
CA LEU A 13 15.13 -7.47 1.61
C LEU A 13 14.79 -7.33 0.12
N PHE A 14 15.77 -7.06 -0.75
CA PHE A 14 15.55 -6.95 -2.19
C PHE A 14 15.13 -8.28 -2.79
N ASP A 15 15.83 -9.37 -2.51
CA ASP A 15 15.49 -10.70 -3.02
C ASP A 15 14.09 -11.14 -2.61
N THR A 16 13.74 -10.90 -1.34
CA THR A 16 12.38 -11.20 -0.85
C THR A 16 11.32 -10.34 -1.54
N SER A 17 11.60 -9.04 -1.73
CA SER A 17 10.70 -8.12 -2.43
C SER A 17 10.46 -8.55 -3.88
N ASP A 18 11.52 -8.94 -4.59
CA ASP A 18 11.44 -9.37 -5.99
C ASP A 18 10.65 -10.67 -6.14
N LEU A 19 10.88 -11.65 -5.25
CA LEU A 19 10.11 -12.89 -5.23
C LEU A 19 8.63 -12.64 -4.90
N MET A 20 8.34 -11.79 -3.92
CA MET A 20 6.97 -11.40 -3.59
C MET A 20 6.30 -10.71 -4.77
N HIS A 21 7.02 -9.79 -5.45
CA HIS A 21 6.49 -9.12 -6.63
C HIS A 21 6.18 -10.10 -7.75
N TYR A 22 7.09 -11.04 -8.02
CA TYR A 22 6.89 -12.10 -9.02
C TYR A 22 5.66 -12.95 -8.71
N LEU A 23 5.51 -13.40 -7.47
CA LEU A 23 4.36 -14.19 -7.03
C LEU A 23 3.05 -13.41 -7.20
N HIS A 24 3.02 -12.14 -6.79
CA HIS A 24 1.86 -11.27 -6.97
C HIS A 24 1.43 -11.15 -8.43
N MET A 25 2.39 -11.00 -9.35
CA MET A 25 2.10 -10.84 -10.77
C MET A 25 1.61 -12.13 -11.44
N LYS A 26 2.03 -13.30 -10.96
CA LYS A 26 1.78 -14.59 -11.61
C LYS A 26 0.61 -15.36 -11.01
N THR A 27 0.39 -15.25 -9.71
CA THR A 27 -0.55 -16.14 -9.00
C THR A 27 -1.88 -15.47 -8.67
N ASP A 28 -1.99 -14.14 -8.79
CA ASP A 28 -3.22 -13.45 -8.39
C ASP A 28 -4.34 -13.59 -9.44
N PRO A 29 -5.31 -14.48 -9.22
CA PRO A 29 -6.48 -14.59 -10.10
C PRO A 29 -7.37 -13.34 -10.02
N VAL A 30 -7.18 -12.47 -9.03
CA VAL A 30 -7.95 -11.25 -8.81
C VAL A 30 -7.38 -10.09 -9.61
N LEU A 31 -6.05 -10.09 -9.87
CA LEU A 31 -5.40 -9.13 -10.77
C LEU A 31 -5.73 -9.38 -12.25
N LYS A 32 -6.22 -10.57 -12.62
CA LYS A 32 -6.71 -10.87 -13.97
C LYS A 32 -7.82 -9.93 -14.46
N ASN A 33 -8.37 -9.11 -13.60
CA ASN A 33 -9.43 -8.13 -13.91
C ASN A 33 -8.89 -6.73 -14.28
N ASN A 34 -7.75 -6.61 -14.92
CA ASN A 34 -7.21 -5.33 -15.43
C ASN A 34 -6.98 -4.23 -14.36
N ILE A 35 -6.67 -4.61 -13.12
CA ILE A 35 -6.30 -3.67 -12.05
C ILE A 35 -4.77 -3.57 -12.01
N SER A 36 -4.22 -2.36 -12.19
CA SER A 36 -2.78 -2.12 -12.06
C SER A 36 -2.32 -2.19 -10.60
N ILE A 37 -1.01 -2.37 -10.38
CA ILE A 37 -0.42 -2.34 -9.03
C ILE A 37 -0.73 -1.03 -8.30
N SER A 38 -0.70 0.10 -9.00
CA SER A 38 -1.05 1.41 -8.41
C SER A 38 -2.50 1.46 -7.95
N GLN A 39 -3.43 0.89 -8.73
CA GLN A 39 -4.84 0.79 -8.37
C GLN A 39 -5.06 -0.18 -7.19
N LEU A 40 -4.32 -1.29 -7.14
CA LEU A 40 -4.35 -2.21 -6.01
C LEU A 40 -3.85 -1.54 -4.72
N LYS A 41 -2.76 -0.76 -4.81
CA LYS A 41 -2.25 0.05 -3.70
C LYS A 41 -3.28 1.09 -3.24
N LEU A 42 -4.00 1.72 -4.18
CA LEU A 42 -5.06 2.68 -3.88
C LEU A 42 -6.22 2.01 -3.12
N LEU A 43 -6.69 0.85 -3.57
CA LEU A 43 -7.70 0.07 -2.82
C LEU A 43 -7.21 -0.28 -1.40
N GLY A 44 -5.93 -0.63 -1.26
CA GLY A 44 -5.31 -0.90 0.04
C GLY A 44 -5.22 0.35 0.93
N CYS A 45 -4.89 1.51 0.37
CA CYS A 45 -4.86 2.79 1.06
C CYS A 45 -6.26 3.13 1.62
N LEU A 46 -7.28 3.14 0.78
CA LEU A 46 -8.67 3.41 1.17
C LEU A 46 -9.21 2.40 2.19
N PHE A 47 -8.80 1.14 2.10
CA PHE A 47 -9.20 0.11 3.06
C PHE A 47 -8.66 0.37 4.47
N ARG A 48 -7.41 0.82 4.59
CA ARG A 48 -6.80 1.19 5.89
C ARG A 48 -7.51 2.34 6.59
N HIS A 49 -8.10 3.26 5.83
CA HIS A 49 -8.88 4.40 6.33
C HIS A 49 -10.34 4.05 6.70
N LYS A 50 -10.66 2.75 6.86
CA LYS A 50 -11.92 2.23 7.43
C LYS A 50 -13.21 2.82 6.84
N GLY A 51 -13.16 3.31 5.61
CA GLY A 51 -14.35 3.80 4.90
C GLY A 51 -14.75 5.26 5.18
N GLU A 52 -13.99 6.00 6.00
CA GLU A 52 -14.24 7.43 6.25
C GLU A 52 -14.07 8.31 5.00
N GLY A 53 -13.43 7.75 3.97
CA GLY A 53 -13.11 8.46 2.74
C GLY A 53 -11.91 9.39 2.90
N MET A 54 -11.26 9.65 1.76
CA MET A 54 -10.08 10.52 1.69
C MET A 54 -10.24 11.51 0.57
N ARG A 55 -9.70 12.72 0.73
CA ARG A 55 -9.61 13.68 -0.38
C ARG A 55 -8.55 13.19 -1.38
N LEU A 56 -8.81 13.43 -2.67
CA LEU A 56 -7.88 13.03 -3.74
C LEU A 56 -6.44 13.51 -3.51
N LYS A 57 -6.28 14.75 -3.03
CA LYS A 57 -4.95 15.31 -2.72
C LYS A 57 -4.23 14.56 -1.60
N ASP A 58 -4.96 14.09 -0.60
CA ASP A 58 -4.38 13.40 0.55
C ASP A 58 -3.96 11.98 0.16
N ILE A 59 -4.74 11.31 -0.69
CA ILE A 59 -4.38 10.02 -1.28
C ILE A 59 -3.14 10.17 -2.17
N ALA A 60 -3.13 11.18 -3.04
CA ALA A 60 -2.00 11.47 -3.92
C ALA A 60 -0.71 11.70 -3.14
N PHE A 61 -0.79 12.44 -2.04
CA PHE A 61 0.32 12.68 -1.12
C PHE A 61 0.78 11.39 -0.41
N GLU A 62 -0.14 10.60 0.16
CA GLU A 62 0.19 9.34 0.86
C GLU A 62 0.88 8.35 -0.07
N MET A 63 0.40 8.28 -1.32
CA MET A 63 0.90 7.33 -2.31
C MET A 63 2.08 7.84 -3.14
N ASP A 64 2.50 9.09 -2.92
CA ASP A 64 3.59 9.74 -3.69
C ASP A 64 3.33 9.70 -5.21
N ILE A 65 2.11 10.07 -5.59
CA ILE A 65 1.63 10.13 -7.00
C ILE A 65 1.13 11.54 -7.26
N THR A 66 1.31 12.03 -8.48
CA THR A 66 0.77 13.33 -8.87
C THR A 66 -0.76 13.35 -8.79
N PRO A 67 -1.39 14.49 -8.44
CA PRO A 67 -2.86 14.59 -8.38
C PRO A 67 -3.54 14.18 -9.69
N GLY A 68 -2.94 14.47 -10.84
CA GLY A 68 -3.46 14.06 -12.16
C GLY A 68 -3.42 12.55 -12.35
N GLY A 69 -2.30 11.90 -12.03
CA GLY A 69 -2.17 10.45 -12.09
C GLY A 69 -3.10 9.75 -11.10
N MET A 70 -3.29 10.33 -9.90
CA MET A 70 -4.25 9.83 -8.92
C MET A 70 -5.69 9.94 -9.42
N SER A 71 -6.06 11.06 -10.06
CA SER A 71 -7.39 11.22 -10.64
C SER A 71 -7.69 10.13 -11.67
N GLN A 72 -6.75 9.83 -12.56
CA GLN A 72 -6.89 8.76 -13.56
C GLN A 72 -7.06 7.38 -12.90
N ALA A 73 -6.26 7.07 -11.86
CA ALA A 73 -6.39 5.81 -11.15
C ALA A 73 -7.76 5.67 -10.47
N VAL A 74 -8.25 6.74 -9.84
CA VAL A 74 -9.58 6.80 -9.23
C VAL A 74 -10.67 6.62 -10.29
N ASP A 75 -10.58 7.30 -11.45
CA ASP A 75 -11.57 7.20 -12.52
C ASP A 75 -11.74 5.78 -13.03
N VAL A 76 -10.64 5.03 -13.16
CA VAL A 76 -10.70 3.62 -13.54
C VAL A 76 -11.44 2.80 -12.48
N LEU A 77 -11.11 2.98 -11.20
CA LEU A 77 -11.74 2.23 -10.11
C LEU A 77 -13.23 2.59 -9.91
N VAL A 78 -13.60 3.84 -10.18
CA VAL A 78 -15.02 4.26 -10.21
C VAL A 78 -15.76 3.55 -11.33
N ARG A 79 -15.20 3.50 -12.56
CA ARG A 79 -15.80 2.75 -13.69
C ARG A 79 -15.93 1.25 -13.41
N LEU A 80 -15.03 0.69 -12.63
CA LEU A 80 -15.08 -0.71 -12.20
C LEU A 80 -16.03 -0.92 -11.01
N GLY A 81 -16.67 0.12 -10.50
CA GLY A 81 -17.57 0.04 -9.36
C GLY A 81 -16.91 -0.24 -8.01
N LEU A 82 -15.56 -0.16 -7.93
CA LEU A 82 -14.80 -0.51 -6.72
C LEU A 82 -14.61 0.67 -5.77
N VAL A 83 -14.75 1.87 -6.28
CA VAL A 83 -14.55 3.14 -5.55
C VAL A 83 -15.68 4.08 -5.92
N GLU A 84 -16.12 4.87 -4.97
CA GLU A 84 -17.11 5.92 -5.19
C GLU A 84 -16.62 7.28 -4.73
N ARG A 85 -17.10 8.31 -5.40
CA ARG A 85 -16.94 9.71 -5.02
C ARG A 85 -18.17 10.17 -4.27
N PHE A 86 -17.98 10.85 -3.15
CA PHE A 86 -19.05 11.43 -2.38
C PHE A 86 -18.65 12.81 -1.86
N SER A 87 -19.64 13.66 -1.63
CA SER A 87 -19.45 14.96 -0.98
C SER A 87 -19.59 14.78 0.52
N SER A 88 -18.63 15.31 1.29
CA SER A 88 -18.71 15.31 2.75
C SER A 88 -19.90 16.20 3.19
N GLU A 89 -20.63 15.76 4.20
CA GLU A 89 -21.69 16.58 4.82
C GLU A 89 -21.12 17.85 5.47
N VAL A 90 -19.87 17.78 5.92
CA VAL A 90 -19.16 18.89 6.58
C VAL A 90 -18.61 19.91 5.58
N ASP A 91 -18.18 19.45 4.39
CA ASP A 91 -17.65 20.33 3.34
C ASP A 91 -18.16 19.82 1.97
N ARG A 92 -19.31 20.34 1.54
CA ARG A 92 -19.93 19.99 0.26
C ARG A 92 -19.09 20.35 -0.97
N ARG A 93 -18.04 21.17 -0.81
CA ARG A 93 -17.11 21.52 -1.89
C ARG A 93 -15.97 20.52 -2.03
N ALA A 94 -15.75 19.67 -1.04
CA ALA A 94 -14.68 18.68 -1.04
C ALA A 94 -15.23 17.32 -1.46
N VAL A 95 -14.81 16.85 -2.62
CA VAL A 95 -15.07 15.47 -3.06
C VAL A 95 -14.12 14.54 -2.34
N SER A 96 -14.66 13.58 -1.62
CA SER A 96 -13.95 12.49 -0.97
C SER A 96 -14.16 11.19 -1.73
N ILE A 97 -13.23 10.27 -1.55
CA ILE A 97 -13.15 8.99 -2.25
C ILE A 97 -13.14 7.89 -1.20
N ARG A 98 -13.98 6.88 -1.37
CA ARG A 98 -14.03 5.71 -0.50
C ARG A 98 -14.26 4.43 -1.30
N LEU A 99 -14.01 3.29 -0.68
CA LEU A 99 -14.39 2.00 -1.25
C LEU A 99 -15.92 1.88 -1.30
N SER A 100 -16.44 1.42 -2.44
CA SER A 100 -17.80 0.88 -2.52
C SER A 100 -17.90 -0.44 -1.75
N ASP A 101 -19.10 -0.97 -1.56
CA ASP A 101 -19.27 -2.28 -0.93
C ASP A 101 -18.66 -3.40 -1.78
N GLU A 102 -18.73 -3.29 -3.11
CA GLU A 102 -18.03 -4.20 -4.02
C GLU A 102 -16.50 -4.07 -3.88
N GLY A 103 -15.98 -2.84 -3.76
CA GLY A 103 -14.56 -2.58 -3.51
C GLY A 103 -14.08 -3.17 -2.19
N LYS A 104 -14.86 -3.07 -1.11
CA LYS A 104 -14.57 -3.70 0.19
C LYS A 104 -14.54 -5.23 0.06
N ALA A 105 -15.55 -5.81 -0.59
CA ALA A 105 -15.62 -7.25 -0.82
C ALA A 105 -14.44 -7.77 -1.64
N LYS A 106 -14.09 -7.05 -2.72
CA LYS A 106 -12.94 -7.38 -3.56
C LYS A 106 -11.63 -7.26 -2.78
N ARG A 107 -11.45 -6.18 -2.01
CA ARG A 107 -10.25 -5.99 -1.18
C ARG A 107 -10.12 -7.08 -0.12
N LYS A 108 -11.24 -7.52 0.47
CA LYS A 108 -11.24 -8.66 1.41
C LYS A 108 -10.77 -9.93 0.72
N LYS A 109 -11.31 -10.29 -0.44
CA LYS A 109 -10.88 -11.48 -1.21
C LYS A 109 -9.38 -11.44 -1.54
N ILE A 110 -8.85 -10.27 -1.93
CA ILE A 110 -7.42 -10.07 -2.17
C ILE A 110 -6.62 -10.34 -0.90
N ASN A 111 -7.07 -9.77 0.23
CA ASN A 111 -6.41 -9.97 1.51
C ASN A 111 -6.41 -11.45 1.93
N ASP A 112 -7.56 -12.11 1.83
CA ASP A 112 -7.72 -13.51 2.21
C ASP A 112 -6.81 -14.42 1.36
N PHE A 113 -6.67 -14.13 0.07
CA PHE A 113 -5.73 -14.82 -0.81
C PHE A 113 -4.27 -14.66 -0.34
N PHE A 114 -3.84 -13.44 -0.02
CA PHE A 114 -2.47 -13.21 0.47
C PHE A 114 -2.23 -13.79 1.86
N VAL A 115 -3.23 -13.77 2.74
CA VAL A 115 -3.13 -14.44 4.05
C VAL A 115 -2.93 -15.93 3.86
N GLY A 116 -3.76 -16.60 3.06
CA GLY A 116 -3.63 -18.04 2.81
C GLY A 116 -2.28 -18.40 2.17
N MET A 117 -1.83 -17.63 1.19
CA MET A 117 -0.49 -17.83 0.61
C MET A 117 0.63 -17.66 1.65
N THR A 118 0.49 -16.67 2.54
CA THR A 118 1.49 -16.43 3.58
C THR A 118 1.49 -17.56 4.61
N GLU A 119 0.32 -18.09 5.00
CA GLU A 119 0.21 -19.24 5.90
C GLU A 119 0.98 -20.44 5.37
N ASP A 120 0.88 -20.73 4.08
CA ASP A 120 1.66 -21.81 3.45
C ASP A 120 3.17 -21.57 3.49
N LEU A 121 3.61 -20.32 3.34
CA LEU A 121 5.04 -19.96 3.34
C LEU A 121 5.66 -20.01 4.72
N ILE A 122 4.90 -19.78 5.78
CA ILE A 122 5.43 -19.69 7.16
C ILE A 122 5.17 -20.93 8.01
N LYS A 123 4.48 -21.92 7.49
CA LYS A 123 4.00 -23.11 8.28
C LYS A 123 5.09 -23.87 9.02
N ASP A 124 6.32 -23.90 8.45
CA ASP A 124 7.46 -24.62 9.00
C ASP A 124 8.43 -23.69 9.76
N ILE A 125 8.08 -22.42 9.96
CA ILE A 125 8.89 -21.43 10.68
C ILE A 125 8.46 -21.41 12.15
N PRO A 126 9.40 -21.52 13.11
CA PRO A 126 9.09 -21.46 14.54
C PRO A 126 8.35 -20.16 14.93
N ALA A 127 7.42 -20.24 15.85
CA ALA A 127 6.62 -19.08 16.29
C ALA A 127 7.47 -17.94 16.83
N ASP A 128 8.52 -18.25 17.60
CA ASP A 128 9.44 -17.25 18.17
C ASP A 128 10.19 -16.48 17.08
N ASP A 129 10.54 -17.15 15.97
CA ASP A 129 11.19 -16.51 14.82
C ASP A 129 10.20 -15.62 14.06
N LEU A 130 8.94 -16.03 13.93
CA LEU A 130 7.88 -15.20 13.35
C LEU A 130 7.61 -13.96 14.20
N GLU A 131 7.57 -14.09 15.52
CA GLU A 131 7.46 -12.93 16.41
C GLU A 131 8.67 -11.99 16.30
N ALA A 132 9.88 -12.55 16.24
CA ALA A 132 11.11 -11.77 16.04
C ALA A 132 11.05 -11.03 14.68
N PHE A 133 10.63 -11.70 13.62
CA PHE A 133 10.45 -11.11 12.30
C PHE A 133 9.45 -9.96 12.35
N CYS A 134 8.30 -10.13 13.00
CA CYS A 134 7.29 -9.07 13.16
C CYS A 134 7.85 -7.86 13.92
N ARG A 135 8.61 -8.07 15.00
CA ARG A 135 9.25 -6.98 15.76
C ARG A 135 10.28 -6.22 14.91
N VAL A 136 11.15 -6.94 14.21
CA VAL A 136 12.20 -6.34 13.37
C VAL A 136 11.60 -5.55 12.20
N THR A 137 10.62 -6.13 11.51
CA THR A 137 9.96 -5.47 10.38
C THR A 137 9.13 -4.25 10.82
N ALA A 138 8.55 -4.27 12.02
CA ALA A 138 7.87 -3.10 12.59
C ALA A 138 8.86 -1.95 12.82
N ALA A 139 9.96 -2.19 13.51
CA ALA A 139 11.01 -1.18 13.75
C ALA A 139 11.63 -0.66 12.43
N PHE A 140 11.87 -1.55 11.47
CA PHE A 140 12.38 -1.17 10.15
C PHE A 140 11.40 -0.25 9.40
N ARG A 141 10.10 -0.56 9.44
CA ARG A 141 9.05 0.26 8.84
C ARG A 141 8.95 1.64 9.48
N GLU A 142 9.06 1.75 10.79
CA GLU A 142 9.07 3.03 11.51
C GLU A 142 10.26 3.89 11.08
N ASN A 143 11.47 3.31 11.02
CA ASN A 143 12.67 3.99 10.57
C ASN A 143 12.55 4.47 9.10
N LEU A 144 11.98 3.65 8.21
CA LEU A 144 11.71 4.04 6.82
C LEU A 144 10.70 5.18 6.73
N ALA A 145 9.64 5.17 7.55
CA ALA A 145 8.66 6.23 7.59
C ALA A 145 9.28 7.56 8.04
N ALA A 146 10.11 7.53 9.09
CA ALA A 146 10.86 8.70 9.55
C ALA A 146 11.81 9.24 8.45
N LYS A 147 12.54 8.34 7.77
CA LYS A 147 13.41 8.71 6.64
C LYS A 147 12.65 9.36 5.49
N LYS A 148 11.47 8.79 5.13
CA LYS A 148 10.59 9.36 4.11
C LYS A 148 10.16 10.78 4.48
N GLN A 149 9.74 11.04 5.70
CA GLN A 149 9.32 12.36 6.16
C GLN A 149 10.46 13.38 6.06
N LEU A 150 11.66 13.00 6.47
CA LEU A 150 12.84 13.88 6.38
C LEU A 150 13.14 14.25 4.93
N LEU A 151 13.13 13.28 4.01
CA LEU A 151 13.35 13.51 2.59
C LEU A 151 12.30 14.45 1.98
N LEU A 152 11.03 14.25 2.32
CA LEU A 152 9.93 15.11 1.83
C LEU A 152 10.09 16.56 2.32
N THR A 153 10.53 16.75 3.56
CA THR A 153 10.82 18.10 4.10
C THR A 153 11.95 18.78 3.32
N GLN A 154 13.06 18.07 3.09
CA GLN A 154 14.20 18.58 2.35
C GLN A 154 13.85 18.96 0.89
N LEU A 155 13.01 18.16 0.23
CA LEU A 155 12.54 18.44 -1.14
C LEU A 155 11.65 19.69 -1.18
N ARG A 156 10.79 19.90 -0.17
CA ARG A 156 9.96 21.12 -0.08
C ARG A 156 10.79 22.37 0.10
N GLU A 157 11.82 22.33 0.95
CA GLU A 157 12.71 23.45 1.20
C GLU A 157 13.53 23.84 -0.05
N LYS A 158 13.91 22.86 -0.88
CA LYS A 158 14.60 23.12 -2.16
C LYS A 158 13.69 23.81 -3.16
N ASN A 159 12.46 23.33 -3.33
CA ASN A 159 11.49 23.89 -4.28
C ASN A 159 10.96 25.29 -3.88
N THR A 160 11.20 25.72 -2.64
CA THR A 160 10.79 27.05 -2.17
C THR A 160 11.91 28.09 -2.39
N LYS A 161 13.12 27.65 -2.74
CA LYS A 161 14.30 28.50 -2.95
C LYS A 161 14.61 28.74 -4.44
N GLU A 162 13.92 28.06 -5.34
CA GLU A 162 13.89 28.31 -6.79
C GLU A 162 12.64 29.14 -7.17
#